data_994e4170fc43646df76210c5af91b464
#
_entry.id   994e4170fc43646df76210c5af91b464
#
_cell.length_a   1.000
_cell.length_b   1.000
_cell.length_c   1.000
_cell.angle_alpha   90.00
_cell.angle_beta   90.00
_cell.angle_gamma   90.00
#
_symmetry.space_group_name_H-M   'P 1'
#
loop_
_entity.id
_entity.type
_entity.pdbx_description
1 polymer ?
#
loop_
_entity_poly.entity_id
_entity_poly.type
_entity_poly.pdbx_seq_one_letter_code
_entity_poly.pdbx_strand_id
1 'polypeptide(L)'
;MSVEEIMKEHGFRVSASCAGQAWYTKFIDYNGRRAYITVMDKKGEGLPQLLDEPVAVVVYDLRSGDELIKYPDFDSLSSYLESLKE
;
A
#
# COMPACT_ATOMS: atom_id res chain seq x y z
N MET A 1 -3.36 0.83 -19.28
CA MET A 1 -3.92 0.56 -17.94
C MET A 1 -3.52 1.63 -16.98
N SER A 2 -4.46 2.09 -16.18
CA SER A 2 -4.14 3.05 -15.13
C SER A 2 -3.53 2.33 -13.92
N VAL A 3 -2.82 3.10 -13.09
CA VAL A 3 -2.25 2.55 -11.85
C VAL A 3 -3.37 1.97 -10.97
N GLU A 4 -4.49 2.65 -10.89
CA GLU A 4 -5.62 2.18 -10.08
C GLU A 4 -6.13 0.80 -10.54
N GLU A 5 -6.24 0.60 -11.85
CA GLU A 5 -6.68 -0.69 -12.38
C GLU A 5 -5.68 -1.81 -12.04
N ILE A 6 -4.40 -1.52 -12.16
CA ILE A 6 -3.34 -2.48 -11.83
C ILE A 6 -3.39 -2.82 -10.33
N MET A 7 -3.56 -1.83 -9.48
CA MET A 7 -3.66 -2.05 -8.05
C MET A 7 -4.89 -2.89 -7.71
N LYS A 8 -6.03 -2.65 -8.36
CA LYS A 8 -7.23 -3.45 -8.16
C LYS A 8 -7.02 -4.91 -8.55
N GLU A 9 -6.28 -5.16 -9.62
CA GLU A 9 -5.95 -6.53 -10.04
C GLU A 9 -5.12 -7.26 -8.97
N HIS A 10 -4.35 -6.53 -8.20
CA HIS A 10 -3.57 -7.10 -7.09
C HIS A 10 -4.36 -7.16 -5.78
N GLY A 11 -5.64 -6.84 -5.81
CA GLY A 11 -6.49 -6.91 -4.63
C GLY A 11 -6.52 -5.65 -3.77
N PHE A 12 -5.91 -4.58 -4.23
CA PHE A 12 -5.91 -3.31 -3.51
C PHE A 12 -7.13 -2.47 -3.86
N ARG A 13 -7.50 -1.59 -2.95
CA ARG A 13 -8.53 -0.59 -3.19
C ARG A 13 -8.09 0.73 -2.59
N VAL A 14 -8.77 1.80 -2.99
CA VAL A 14 -8.48 3.14 -2.48
C VAL A 14 -9.21 3.36 -1.17
N SER A 15 -8.50 3.91 -0.19
CA SER A 15 -9.07 4.38 1.05
C SER A 15 -8.66 5.83 1.25
N ALA A 16 -9.42 6.59 2.01
CA ALA A 16 -9.12 8.00 2.23
C ALA A 16 -9.45 8.41 3.66
N SER A 17 -8.67 9.34 4.19
CA SER A 17 -8.93 9.93 5.50
C SER A 17 -9.84 11.13 5.37
N CYS A 18 -10.39 11.59 6.50
CA CYS A 18 -11.20 12.81 6.54
C CYS A 18 -10.38 14.05 6.17
N ALA A 19 -9.07 13.98 6.28
CA ALA A 19 -8.18 15.08 5.90
C ALA A 19 -7.86 15.14 4.41
N GLY A 20 -8.44 14.24 3.61
CA GLY A 20 -8.23 14.23 2.17
C GLY A 20 -7.04 13.43 1.69
N GLN A 21 -6.32 12.78 2.58
CA GLN A 21 -5.25 11.86 2.17
C GLN A 21 -5.84 10.55 1.69
N ALA A 22 -5.27 10.00 0.62
CA ALA A 22 -5.71 8.72 0.09
C ALA A 22 -4.53 7.77 -0.02
N TRP A 23 -4.82 6.48 0.03
CA TRP A 23 -3.80 5.44 -0.13
C TRP A 23 -4.45 4.18 -0.68
N TYR A 24 -3.63 3.30 -1.24
CA TYR A 24 -4.09 1.97 -1.61
C TYR A 24 -3.99 1.07 -0.39
N THR A 25 -4.98 0.20 -0.20
CA THR A 25 -5.01 -0.69 0.95
C THR A 25 -5.47 -2.09 0.53
N LYS A 26 -4.98 -3.08 1.27
CA LYS A 26 -5.36 -4.48 1.07
C LYS A 26 -5.33 -5.17 2.43
N PHE A 27 -6.37 -5.94 2.74
CA PHE A 27 -6.41 -6.72 3.98
C PHE A 27 -5.64 -8.02 3.79
N ILE A 28 -4.85 -8.37 4.79
CA ILE A 28 -4.03 -9.59 4.78
C ILE A 28 -4.07 -10.24 6.17
N ASP A 29 -3.59 -11.50 6.25
CA ASP A 29 -3.30 -12.13 7.52
C ASP A 29 -1.78 -12.08 7.72
N TYR A 30 -1.35 -11.59 8.87
CA TYR A 30 0.05 -11.48 9.22
C TYR A 30 0.29 -12.18 10.54
N ASN A 31 0.99 -13.32 10.49
CA ASN A 31 1.29 -14.13 11.67
C ASN A 31 0.06 -14.41 12.54
N GLY A 32 -1.06 -14.76 11.90
CA GLY A 32 -2.29 -15.07 12.60
C GLY A 32 -3.12 -13.86 13.02
N ARG A 33 -2.69 -12.68 12.65
CA ARG A 33 -3.41 -11.43 12.94
C ARG A 33 -4.02 -10.87 11.67
N ARG A 34 -5.16 -10.24 11.83
CA ARG A 34 -5.73 -9.46 10.73
C ARG A 34 -5.00 -8.14 10.62
N ALA A 35 -4.52 -7.84 9.41
CA ALA A 35 -3.73 -6.66 9.16
C ALA A 35 -4.15 -6.02 7.85
N TYR A 36 -3.64 -4.81 7.59
CA TYR A 36 -3.85 -4.18 6.29
C TYR A 36 -2.56 -3.51 5.84
N ILE A 37 -2.34 -3.56 4.53
CA ILE A 37 -1.20 -2.92 3.88
C ILE A 37 -1.65 -1.53 3.43
N THR A 38 -0.78 -0.53 3.59
CA THR A 38 -1.00 0.79 3.01
C THR A 38 0.12 1.09 2.04
N VAL A 39 -0.23 1.57 0.85
CA VAL A 39 0.74 1.98 -0.17
C VAL A 39 0.47 3.43 -0.53
N MET A 40 1.46 4.28 -0.31
CA MET A 40 1.38 5.71 -0.57
C MET A 40 2.58 6.13 -1.40
N ASP A 41 2.57 7.35 -1.90
CA ASP A 41 3.77 7.89 -2.53
C ASP A 41 4.87 8.05 -1.46
N LYS A 42 6.09 8.24 -1.90
CA LYS A 42 7.24 8.32 -0.98
C LYS A 42 7.07 9.41 0.06
N LYS A 43 6.40 10.49 -0.28
CA LYS A 43 6.20 11.61 0.64
C LYS A 43 5.07 11.38 1.63
N GLY A 44 4.26 10.34 1.42
CA GLY A 44 3.11 10.06 2.27
C GLY A 44 1.97 11.04 2.08
N GLU A 45 1.90 11.68 0.92
CA GLU A 45 0.89 12.70 0.65
C GLU A 45 -0.36 12.15 -0.03
N GLY A 46 -0.25 11.02 -0.71
CA GLY A 46 -1.41 10.45 -1.40
C GLY A 46 -1.07 9.24 -2.23
N LEU A 47 -1.92 8.99 -3.23
CA LEU A 47 -1.79 7.82 -4.09
C LEU A 47 -0.60 7.97 -5.05
N PRO A 48 0.18 6.90 -5.24
CA PRO A 48 1.16 6.91 -6.32
C PRO A 48 0.45 7.00 -7.66
N GLN A 49 0.99 7.79 -8.57
CA GLN A 49 0.37 8.06 -9.88
C GLN A 49 1.04 7.30 -11.01
N LEU A 50 2.28 6.89 -10.81
CA LEU A 50 3.08 6.25 -11.85
C LEU A 50 3.65 4.94 -11.34
N LEU A 51 3.81 3.98 -12.27
CA LEU A 51 4.39 2.68 -11.92
C LEU A 51 5.88 2.78 -11.58
N ASP A 52 6.55 3.79 -12.08
CA ASP A 52 7.98 4.00 -11.85
C ASP A 52 8.28 4.99 -10.73
N GLU A 53 7.27 5.46 -10.02
CA GLU A 53 7.53 6.36 -8.89
C GLU A 53 7.78 5.58 -7.59
N PRO A 54 8.64 6.11 -6.71
CA PRO A 54 8.89 5.44 -5.43
C PRO A 54 7.67 5.46 -4.53
N VAL A 55 7.50 4.41 -3.74
CA VAL A 55 6.36 4.25 -2.84
C VAL A 55 6.80 3.86 -1.43
N ALA A 56 6.00 4.21 -0.45
CA ALA A 56 6.17 3.81 0.94
C ALA A 56 5.10 2.78 1.28
N VAL A 57 5.51 1.68 1.90
CA VAL A 57 4.61 0.58 2.26
C VAL A 57 4.69 0.30 3.74
N VAL A 58 3.55 0.30 4.41
CA VAL A 58 3.47 0.02 5.84
C VAL A 58 2.33 -0.96 6.09
N VAL A 59 2.54 -1.89 7.01
CA VAL A 59 1.51 -2.85 7.42
C VAL A 59 1.08 -2.53 8.85
N TYR A 60 -0.22 -2.41 9.05
CA TYR A 60 -0.81 -2.08 10.34
C TYR A 60 -1.70 -3.20 10.85
N ASP A 61 -1.76 -3.37 12.18
CA ASP A 61 -2.71 -4.27 12.82
C ASP A 61 -4.12 -3.69 12.67
N LEU A 62 -5.06 -4.51 12.21
CA LEU A 62 -6.42 -4.05 11.96
C LEU A 62 -7.16 -3.68 13.25
N ARG A 63 -6.86 -4.34 14.36
CA ARG A 63 -7.55 -4.12 15.63
C ARG A 63 -7.01 -2.91 16.40
N SER A 64 -5.68 -2.84 16.53
CA SER A 64 -5.04 -1.82 17.34
C SER A 64 -4.61 -0.59 16.54
N GLY A 65 -4.41 -0.75 15.21
CA GLY A 65 -3.86 0.31 14.39
C GLY A 65 -2.35 0.46 14.54
N ASP A 66 -1.71 -0.43 15.29
CA ASP A 66 -0.26 -0.36 15.48
C ASP A 66 0.49 -0.76 14.21
N GLU A 67 1.62 -0.10 13.96
CA GLU A 67 2.48 -0.44 12.86
C GLU A 67 3.17 -1.77 13.15
N LEU A 68 2.95 -2.76 12.27
CA LEU A 68 3.58 -4.07 12.41
C LEU A 68 4.89 -4.15 11.65
N ILE A 69 4.90 -3.66 10.41
CA ILE A 69 6.10 -3.65 9.57
C ILE A 69 6.10 -2.36 8.78
N LYS A 70 7.27 -1.72 8.73
CA LYS A 70 7.50 -0.60 7.83
C LYS A 70 8.59 -1.04 6.87
N TYR A 71 8.21 -1.27 5.62
CA TYR A 71 9.18 -1.66 4.61
C TYR A 71 10.00 -0.44 4.20
N PRO A 72 11.28 -0.65 3.85
CA PRO A 72 12.05 0.44 3.26
C PRO A 72 11.34 0.91 1.98
N ASP A 73 11.53 2.16 1.63
CA ASP A 73 10.92 2.72 0.42
C ASP A 73 11.32 1.90 -0.79
N PHE A 74 10.34 1.54 -1.59
CA PHE A 74 10.60 0.86 -2.86
C PHE A 74 10.95 1.91 -3.91
N ASP A 75 11.88 1.56 -4.79
CA ASP A 75 12.31 2.46 -5.85
C ASP A 75 11.17 2.81 -6.81
N SER A 76 10.24 1.87 -6.96
CA SER A 76 9.07 2.10 -7.82
C SER A 76 7.91 1.24 -7.35
N LEU A 77 6.69 1.69 -7.68
CA LEU A 77 5.49 0.90 -7.44
C LEU A 77 5.58 -0.45 -8.15
N SER A 78 6.11 -0.45 -9.36
CA SER A 78 6.31 -1.67 -10.14
C SER A 78 7.19 -2.68 -9.40
N SER A 79 8.28 -2.24 -8.80
CA SER A 79 9.15 -3.10 -8.01
C SER A 79 8.42 -3.73 -6.83
N TYR A 80 7.60 -2.94 -6.15
CA TYR A 80 6.79 -3.44 -5.05
C TYR A 80 5.82 -4.52 -5.52
N LEU A 81 5.10 -4.25 -6.61
CA LEU A 81 4.12 -5.20 -7.14
C LEU A 81 4.77 -6.50 -7.59
N GLU A 82 5.96 -6.43 -8.16
CA GLU A 82 6.71 -7.63 -8.53
C GLU A 82 7.10 -8.46 -7.32
N SER A 83 7.36 -7.83 -6.18
CA SER A 83 7.71 -8.56 -4.96
C SER A 83 6.53 -9.37 -4.43
N LEU A 84 5.31 -9.07 -4.84
CA LEU A 84 4.11 -9.81 -4.44
C LEU A 84 3.87 -11.04 -5.31
N LYS A 85 4.55 -11.15 -6.43
CA LYS A 85 4.43 -12.32 -7.31
C LYS A 85 5.41 -13.39 -6.85
N GLU A 86 4.92 -14.51 -6.43
CA GLU A 86 5.76 -15.65 -6.02
C GLU A 86 5.47 -16.86 -6.86
#